data_51fca36c497c3d413f28c4d76ffdf241
#
_entry.id   51fca36c497c3d413f28c4d76ffdf241
#
_cell.length_a   1.000
_cell.length_b   1.000
_cell.length_c   1.000
_cell.angle_alpha   90.00
_cell.angle_beta   90.00
_cell.angle_gamma   90.00
#
_symmetry.space_group_name_H-M   'P 1'
#
loop_
_entity.id
_entity.type
_entity.pdbx_description
1 polymer ?
#
loop_
_entity_poly.entity_id
_entity_poly.type
_entity_poly.pdbx_seq_one_letter_code
_entity_poly.pdbx_strand_id
1 'polypeptide(L)'
;MQQISELERVIGELQSGRAELGEVVNCFLGTTVVMPSVTDPESPDGIRPVLFSSDDAPHVVVAVSEEGLNRTNEHASYALTVTGQNVALGVAPGHGVLINMTSGGFTLPPALVESIRNYLIDLQNGEQQ
;
A
#
# COMPACT_ATOMS: atom_id res chain seq x y z
N MET A 1 -7.36 -15.68 -17.66
CA MET A 1 -6.73 -14.40 -18.02
C MET A 1 -6.83 -13.46 -16.84
N GLN A 2 -5.70 -13.01 -16.37
CA GLN A 2 -5.69 -12.10 -15.24
C GLN A 2 -6.03 -10.70 -15.69
N GLN A 3 -6.91 -10.07 -14.94
CA GLN A 3 -7.22 -8.67 -15.18
C GLN A 3 -6.21 -7.82 -14.41
N ILE A 4 -5.67 -6.82 -15.09
CA ILE A 4 -4.84 -5.83 -14.45
C ILE A 4 -5.74 -5.03 -13.51
N SER A 5 -5.35 -4.87 -12.25
CA SER A 5 -6.13 -4.09 -11.31
C SER A 5 -6.23 -2.63 -11.78
N GLU A 6 -7.29 -1.96 -11.37
CA GLU A 6 -7.44 -0.56 -11.73
C GLU A 6 -6.27 0.28 -11.20
N LEU A 7 -5.77 -0.05 -10.01
CA LEU A 7 -4.62 0.66 -9.44
C LEU A 7 -3.38 0.50 -10.34
N GLU A 8 -3.09 -0.72 -10.82
CA GLU A 8 -1.97 -0.93 -11.74
C GLU A 8 -2.14 -0.11 -13.02
N ARG A 9 -3.37 -0.05 -13.53
CA ARG A 9 -3.65 0.74 -14.73
C ARG A 9 -3.38 2.22 -14.52
N VAL A 10 -3.85 2.77 -13.40
CA VAL A 10 -3.67 4.20 -13.10
C VAL A 10 -2.20 4.51 -12.87
N ILE A 11 -1.47 3.63 -12.17
CA ILE A 11 -0.02 3.80 -11.97
C ILE A 11 0.70 3.80 -13.33
N GLY A 12 0.32 2.89 -14.22
CA GLY A 12 0.89 2.86 -15.56
C GLY A 12 0.64 4.14 -16.34
N GLU A 13 -0.56 4.71 -16.18
CA GLU A 13 -0.89 5.99 -16.81
C GLU A 13 -0.06 7.14 -16.24
N LEU A 14 0.16 7.14 -14.92
CA LEU A 14 1.03 8.12 -14.29
C LEU A 14 2.46 8.03 -14.85
N GLN A 15 2.98 6.82 -14.96
CA GLN A 15 4.34 6.60 -15.48
C GLN A 15 4.47 7.01 -16.93
N SER A 16 3.37 7.00 -17.68
CA SER A 16 3.32 7.42 -19.08
C SER A 16 2.98 8.90 -19.25
N GLY A 17 2.77 9.62 -18.15
CA GLY A 17 2.43 11.04 -18.20
C GLY A 17 0.95 11.32 -18.52
N ARG A 18 0.07 10.29 -18.41
CA ARG A 18 -1.35 10.42 -18.72
C ARG A 18 -2.25 10.51 -17.50
N ALA A 19 -1.67 10.45 -16.31
CA ALA A 19 -2.40 10.60 -15.05
C ALA A 19 -1.55 11.36 -14.06
N GLU A 20 -2.18 11.92 -13.05
CA GLU A 20 -1.50 12.65 -11.98
C GLU A 20 -1.39 11.78 -10.73
N LEU A 21 -0.44 12.13 -9.86
CA LEU A 21 -0.21 11.39 -8.62
C LEU A 21 -1.47 11.34 -7.75
N GLY A 22 -2.25 12.43 -7.72
CA GLY A 22 -3.51 12.45 -6.97
C GLY A 22 -4.49 11.37 -7.39
N GLU A 23 -4.53 11.05 -8.69
CA GLU A 23 -5.39 9.99 -9.19
C GLU A 23 -4.93 8.63 -8.69
N VAL A 24 -3.61 8.40 -8.63
CA VAL A 24 -3.06 7.16 -8.08
C VAL A 24 -3.41 7.04 -6.61
N VAL A 25 -3.23 8.11 -5.84
CA VAL A 25 -3.54 8.12 -4.42
C VAL A 25 -5.02 7.80 -4.17
N ASN A 26 -5.92 8.48 -4.88
CA ASN A 26 -7.35 8.25 -4.73
C ASN A 26 -7.73 6.81 -5.07
N CYS A 27 -7.15 6.27 -6.13
CA CYS A 27 -7.39 4.88 -6.52
C CYS A 27 -6.88 3.92 -5.45
N PHE A 28 -5.67 4.17 -4.95
CA PHE A 28 -5.06 3.32 -3.91
C PHE A 28 -5.94 3.27 -2.66
N LEU A 29 -6.46 4.40 -2.22
CA LEU A 29 -7.25 4.45 -0.98
C LEU A 29 -8.51 3.59 -1.06
N GLY A 30 -9.11 3.47 -2.25
CA GLY A 30 -10.31 2.67 -2.45
C GLY A 30 -10.06 1.23 -2.90
N THR A 31 -8.80 0.85 -3.08
CA THR A 31 -8.45 -0.47 -3.61
C THR A 31 -8.20 -1.44 -2.46
N THR A 32 -8.70 -2.66 -2.61
CA THR A 32 -8.37 -3.76 -1.71
C THR A 32 -7.01 -4.32 -2.11
N VAL A 33 -6.11 -4.39 -1.14
CA VAL A 33 -4.76 -4.91 -1.37
C VAL A 33 -4.48 -6.04 -0.39
N VAL A 34 -3.45 -6.82 -0.68
CA VAL A 34 -2.99 -7.90 0.21
C VAL A 34 -1.72 -7.45 0.88
N MET A 35 -1.69 -7.50 2.21
CA MET A 35 -0.51 -7.13 3.00
C MET A 35 0.11 -8.38 3.58
N PRO A 36 1.31 -8.78 3.10
CA PRO A 36 2.03 -9.91 3.70
C PRO A 36 2.45 -9.58 5.13
N SER A 37 2.37 -10.57 6.01
CA SER A 37 2.75 -10.42 7.41
C SER A 37 3.71 -11.54 7.80
N VAL A 38 4.76 -11.19 8.56
CA VAL A 38 5.73 -12.14 9.07
C VAL A 38 5.11 -12.99 10.18
N THR A 39 4.23 -12.40 10.98
CA THR A 39 3.54 -13.08 12.07
C THR A 39 2.07 -13.29 11.75
N ASP A 40 1.46 -14.28 12.41
CA ASP A 40 0.02 -14.52 12.28
C ASP A 40 -0.75 -13.28 12.78
N PRO A 41 -1.59 -12.65 11.94
CA PRO A 41 -2.34 -11.47 12.36
C PRO A 41 -3.26 -11.71 13.55
N GLU A 42 -3.68 -12.95 13.78
CA GLU A 42 -4.55 -13.31 14.91
C GLU A 42 -3.77 -13.62 16.19
N SER A 43 -2.43 -13.67 16.11
CA SER A 43 -1.59 -13.94 17.29
C SER A 43 -1.51 -12.70 18.18
N PRO A 44 -1.06 -12.88 19.45
CA PRO A 44 -0.85 -11.72 20.34
C PRO A 44 0.14 -10.70 19.79
N ASP A 45 1.07 -11.12 18.93
CA ASP A 45 2.04 -10.22 18.31
C ASP A 45 1.41 -9.36 17.21
N GLY A 46 0.22 -9.74 16.75
CA GLY A 46 -0.51 -8.99 15.73
C GLY A 46 0.15 -9.03 14.37
N ILE A 47 -0.14 -8.00 13.58
CA ILE A 47 0.38 -7.87 12.22
C ILE A 47 1.82 -7.36 12.26
N ARG A 48 2.71 -8.06 11.56
CA ARG A 48 4.09 -7.60 11.36
C ARG A 48 4.34 -7.53 9.85
N PRO A 49 4.13 -6.37 9.23
CA PRO A 49 4.27 -6.24 7.78
C PRO A 49 5.71 -6.52 7.33
N VAL A 50 5.84 -6.99 6.11
CA VAL A 50 7.15 -7.07 5.45
C VAL A 50 7.60 -5.65 5.14
N LEU A 51 8.84 -5.31 5.47
CA LEU A 51 9.41 -3.99 5.21
C LEU A 51 10.48 -4.08 4.14
N PHE A 52 10.51 -3.10 3.27
CA PHE A 52 11.50 -2.97 2.22
C PHE A 52 12.16 -1.60 2.34
N SER A 53 13.49 -1.55 2.39
CA SER A 53 14.23 -0.29 2.45
C SER A 53 14.36 0.32 1.06
N SER A 54 13.93 1.56 0.93
CA SER A 54 14.07 2.33 -0.30
C SER A 54 14.32 3.79 0.07
N ASP A 55 15.29 4.43 -0.56
CA ASP A 55 15.65 5.84 -0.29
C ASP A 55 15.88 6.11 1.19
N ASP A 56 16.58 5.18 1.86
CA ASP A 56 16.93 5.24 3.28
C ASP A 56 15.74 5.21 4.24
N ALA A 57 14.57 4.76 3.75
CA ALA A 57 13.37 4.66 4.58
C ALA A 57 12.73 3.28 4.44
N PRO A 58 12.13 2.76 5.52
CA PRO A 58 11.38 1.50 5.43
C PRO A 58 10.03 1.72 4.77
N HIS A 59 9.61 0.78 3.94
CA HIS A 59 8.34 0.81 3.23
C HIS A 59 7.57 -0.47 3.54
N VAL A 60 6.30 -0.33 3.93
CA VAL A 60 5.42 -1.48 4.11
C VAL A 60 5.07 -2.04 2.73
N VAL A 61 5.21 -3.35 2.55
CA VAL A 61 4.94 -4.00 1.27
C VAL A 61 3.48 -4.42 1.21
N VAL A 62 2.80 -4.04 0.12
CA VAL A 62 1.46 -4.53 -0.21
C VAL A 62 1.48 -5.03 -1.64
N ALA A 63 0.56 -5.94 -1.98
CA ALA A 63 0.46 -6.51 -3.31
C ALA A 63 -0.94 -6.29 -3.87
N VAL A 64 -1.02 -6.00 -5.17
CA VAL A 64 -2.29 -5.81 -5.88
C VAL A 64 -2.50 -6.87 -6.95
N SER A 65 -1.58 -7.82 -7.06
CA SER A 65 -1.68 -8.93 -8.01
C SER A 65 -1.06 -10.17 -7.39
N GLU A 66 -1.37 -11.32 -7.98
CA GLU A 66 -0.80 -12.60 -7.55
C GLU A 66 0.73 -12.62 -7.75
N GLU A 67 1.20 -12.08 -8.86
CA GLU A 67 2.64 -11.99 -9.14
C GLU A 67 3.34 -11.10 -8.14
N GLY A 68 2.72 -9.97 -7.78
CA GLY A 68 3.28 -9.08 -6.76
C GLY A 68 3.36 -9.76 -5.40
N LEU A 69 2.32 -10.51 -5.04
CA LEU A 69 2.30 -11.25 -3.77
C LEU A 69 3.38 -12.34 -3.75
N ASN A 70 3.54 -13.05 -4.86
CA ASN A 70 4.52 -14.13 -4.93
C ASN A 70 5.95 -13.65 -4.68
N ARG A 71 6.28 -12.42 -5.07
CA ARG A 71 7.61 -11.86 -4.83
C ARG A 71 7.90 -11.63 -3.35
N THR A 72 6.88 -11.55 -2.51
CA THR A 72 7.04 -11.29 -1.08
C THR A 72 6.83 -12.55 -0.22
N ASN A 73 6.38 -13.66 -0.81
CA ASN A 73 6.08 -14.89 -0.06
C ASN A 73 7.30 -15.48 0.63
N GLU A 74 8.51 -15.20 0.15
CA GLU A 74 9.73 -15.68 0.78
C GLU A 74 9.96 -15.05 2.16
N HIS A 75 9.37 -13.89 2.40
CA HIS A 75 9.59 -13.11 3.61
C HIS A 75 8.41 -13.14 4.57
N ALA A 76 7.30 -13.76 4.19
CA ALA A 76 6.10 -13.77 5.01
C ALA A 76 5.33 -15.07 4.83
N SER A 77 4.81 -15.60 5.94
CA SER A 77 4.00 -16.81 5.94
C SER A 77 2.51 -16.53 5.97
N TYR A 78 2.14 -15.29 6.21
CA TYR A 78 0.74 -14.88 6.37
C TYR A 78 0.45 -13.69 5.48
N ALA A 79 -0.83 -13.48 5.20
CA ALA A 79 -1.27 -12.32 4.44
C ALA A 79 -2.67 -11.95 4.89
N LEU A 80 -2.97 -10.66 4.84
CA LEU A 80 -4.33 -10.24 5.11
C LEU A 80 -4.78 -9.23 4.06
N THR A 81 -6.08 -9.20 3.82
CA THR A 81 -6.69 -8.32 2.85
C THR A 81 -7.15 -7.05 3.55
N VAL A 82 -6.69 -5.90 3.06
CA VAL A 82 -7.01 -4.60 3.64
C VAL A 82 -7.24 -3.60 2.52
N THR A 83 -7.83 -2.44 2.85
CA THR A 83 -7.92 -1.35 1.89
C THR A 83 -6.67 -0.48 1.96
N GLY A 84 -6.38 0.22 0.86
CA GLY A 84 -5.28 1.19 0.85
C GLY A 84 -5.46 2.25 1.92
N GLN A 85 -6.71 2.66 2.18
CA GLN A 85 -7.00 3.61 3.24
C GLN A 85 -6.53 3.10 4.61
N ASN A 86 -6.83 1.84 4.93
CA ASN A 86 -6.40 1.26 6.20
C ASN A 86 -4.89 1.12 6.27
N VAL A 87 -4.23 0.82 5.15
CA VAL A 87 -2.77 0.78 5.10
C VAL A 87 -2.20 2.16 5.45
N ALA A 88 -2.71 3.21 4.80
CA ALA A 88 -2.22 4.57 5.04
C ALA A 88 -2.40 5.01 6.48
N LEU A 89 -3.53 4.64 7.09
CA LEU A 89 -3.82 5.00 8.48
C LEU A 89 -2.98 4.22 9.48
N GLY A 90 -2.59 2.99 9.14
CA GLY A 90 -1.90 2.09 10.06
C GLY A 90 -0.38 2.07 9.95
N VAL A 91 0.19 2.68 8.92
CA VAL A 91 1.63 2.69 8.72
C VAL A 91 2.31 3.55 9.79
N ALA A 92 3.41 3.04 10.35
CA ALA A 92 4.15 3.77 11.38
C ALA A 92 4.75 5.07 10.82
N PRO A 93 4.92 6.10 11.67
CA PRO A 93 5.56 7.34 11.21
C PRO A 93 6.93 7.08 10.60
N GLY A 94 7.24 7.78 9.51
CA GLY A 94 8.49 7.62 8.82
C GLY A 94 8.55 6.44 7.86
N HIS A 95 7.46 5.68 7.72
CA HIS A 95 7.39 4.56 6.79
C HIS A 95 6.61 4.94 5.54
N GLY A 96 7.09 4.48 4.38
CA GLY A 96 6.34 4.58 3.12
C GLY A 96 5.60 3.29 2.82
N VAL A 97 5.10 3.17 1.60
CA VAL A 97 4.39 1.98 1.12
C VAL A 97 4.99 1.57 -0.22
N LEU A 98 5.30 0.29 -0.36
CA LEU A 98 5.71 -0.30 -1.64
C LEU A 98 4.56 -1.12 -2.17
N ILE A 99 4.05 -0.76 -3.34
CA ILE A 99 2.97 -1.47 -4.01
C ILE A 99 3.57 -2.42 -5.02
N ASN A 100 3.50 -3.73 -4.76
CA ASN A 100 3.98 -4.75 -5.68
C ASN A 100 2.89 -5.08 -6.69
N MET A 101 3.21 -4.87 -7.96
CA MET A 101 2.31 -5.10 -9.09
C MET A 101 2.83 -6.23 -9.96
N THR A 102 2.06 -6.60 -10.96
CA THR A 102 2.46 -7.59 -11.94
C THR A 102 3.78 -7.18 -12.62
N SER A 103 3.91 -5.91 -12.98
CA SER A 103 5.04 -5.39 -13.75
C SER A 103 6.20 -4.87 -12.91
N GLY A 104 6.05 -4.79 -11.59
CA GLY A 104 7.10 -4.27 -10.74
C GLY A 104 6.55 -3.58 -9.50
N GLY A 105 7.34 -2.72 -8.89
CA GLY A 105 6.97 -2.01 -7.68
C GLY A 105 6.79 -0.52 -7.92
N PHE A 106 5.92 0.08 -7.12
CA PHE A 106 5.72 1.53 -7.12
C PHE A 106 5.68 1.99 -5.66
N THR A 107 6.50 3.00 -5.33
CA THR A 107 6.62 3.44 -3.94
C THR A 107 5.83 4.71 -3.67
N LEU A 108 5.19 4.75 -2.50
CA LEU A 108 4.64 5.98 -1.93
C LEU A 108 5.61 6.39 -0.80
N PRO A 109 6.35 7.49 -0.97
CA PRO A 109 7.37 7.88 0.03
C PRO A 109 6.74 8.22 1.39
N PRO A 110 7.52 8.16 2.48
CA PRO A 110 6.99 8.46 3.81
C PRO A 110 6.29 9.82 3.92
N ALA A 111 6.85 10.85 3.30
CA ALA A 111 6.24 12.18 3.35
C ALA A 111 4.86 12.21 2.69
N LEU A 112 4.69 11.47 1.59
CA LEU A 112 3.41 11.36 0.91
C LEU A 112 2.41 10.59 1.76
N VAL A 113 2.85 9.47 2.36
CA VAL A 113 1.97 8.67 3.22
C VAL A 113 1.50 9.49 4.43
N GLU A 114 2.39 10.29 5.01
CA GLU A 114 2.03 11.17 6.11
C GLU A 114 0.98 12.21 5.69
N SER A 115 1.13 12.79 4.51
CA SER A 115 0.16 13.73 3.98
C SER A 115 -1.20 13.08 3.75
N ILE A 116 -1.21 11.86 3.24
CA ILE A 116 -2.43 11.10 3.03
C ILE A 116 -3.10 10.83 4.36
N ARG A 117 -2.34 10.39 5.36
CA ARG A 117 -2.87 10.10 6.69
C ARG A 117 -3.53 11.34 7.31
N ASN A 118 -2.84 12.48 7.24
CA ASN A 118 -3.37 13.73 7.78
C ASN A 118 -4.66 14.13 7.09
N TYR A 119 -4.72 13.97 5.77
CA TYR A 119 -5.92 14.25 5.00
C TYR A 119 -7.08 13.36 5.45
N LEU A 120 -6.83 12.07 5.66
CA LEU A 120 -7.88 11.13 6.09
C LEU A 120 -8.37 11.44 7.50
N ILE A 121 -7.45 11.80 8.39
CA ILE A 121 -7.81 12.18 9.77
C ILE A 121 -8.66 13.44 9.75
N ASP A 122 -8.31 14.43 8.95
CA ASP A 122 -9.08 15.68 8.83
C ASP A 122 -10.49 15.41 8.30
N LEU A 123 -10.63 14.49 7.33
CA LEU A 123 -11.95 14.12 6.82
C LEU A 123 -12.82 13.49 7.91
N GLN A 124 -12.25 12.60 8.72
CA GLN A 124 -12.98 11.96 9.81
C GLN A 124 -13.42 12.99 10.84
N ASN A 125 -12.55 13.94 11.18
CA ASN A 125 -12.88 14.98 12.14
C ASN A 125 -13.95 15.92 11.60
N GLY A 126 -13.90 16.23 10.30
CA GLY A 126 -14.91 17.06 9.67
C GLY A 126 -16.31 16.42 9.66
N GLU A 127 -16.36 15.10 9.50
CA GLU A 127 -17.63 14.39 9.48
C GLU A 127 -18.29 14.31 10.84
N GLN A 128 -17.55 14.51 11.91
CA GLN A 128 -18.07 14.43 13.27
C GLN A 128 -18.66 15.74 13.78
N GLN A 129 -18.60 16.79 13.00
CA GLN A 129 -19.12 18.09 13.40
C GLN A 129 -20.56 18.31 12.95
#